data_761c04bac3dd7984594f476c4cdb5b3f
#
_entry.id   761c04bac3dd7984594f476c4cdb5b3f
#
_cell.length_a   1.000
_cell.length_b   1.000
_cell.length_c   1.000
_cell.angle_alpha   90.00
_cell.angle_beta   90.00
_cell.angle_gamma   90.00
#
_symmetry.space_group_name_H-M   'P 1'
#
loop_
_entity.id
_entity.type
_entity.pdbx_description
1 polymer ?
#
loop_
_entity_poly.entity_id
_entity_poly.type
_entity_poly.pdbx_seq_one_letter_code
_entity_poly.pdbx_strand_id
1 'polypeptide(L)'
;MTNSKQKYDNSNASEWSFGTRSIHAGQQVDQDYGARNQPIYMTTSYVFDDAQHAENRFNLSDAGPIYTRLTNPTQSALEDRLASLEGGVAATAFASGMAAETAAILTLAQAGDHVVTSPRLYGGTETLFQHTLPKLGIDFTFVDNPDDPESWQAAVKPNTKAFYGETFGNPIADVLDIPAISEVAHNNQVPLIVDNTMATAALVRPLELGADIVVLSTTKFYTGNGAAIGGTIVDGGTFDWTVQRDGEDVFPLFTTPDPAYHGLKYADLGAPAFALRARAGLLRDTGAAISPFNAWVALQGIDTLALRVEKHNANAKKVAEFLAAHDKVAKVNYAGLEGSPYKATQEKLGLKYTGSVLSFDIAGDADDKTAAWKFIDALKLHSNLANIGDVRSLVVHPASTTHSQSDAKGLARAGITQATVRLSVGIEDVEDIIADLERGFAAV
;
A
#
# COMPACT_ATOMS: atom_id res chain seq x y z
N MET A 1 23.62 -36.70 -11.45
CA MET A 1 22.65 -36.14 -12.40
C MET A 1 22.36 -34.72 -11.94
N THR A 2 22.78 -33.70 -12.67
CA THR A 2 22.43 -32.33 -12.37
C THR A 2 20.92 -32.22 -12.47
N ASN A 3 20.29 -31.77 -11.39
CA ASN A 3 18.83 -31.61 -11.35
C ASN A 3 18.45 -30.60 -12.43
N SER A 4 17.82 -31.04 -13.53
CA SER A 4 17.47 -30.17 -14.68
C SER A 4 16.55 -29.00 -14.32
N LYS A 5 15.89 -29.08 -13.15
CA LYS A 5 15.02 -28.05 -12.62
C LYS A 5 15.80 -26.85 -12.04
N GLN A 6 17.05 -27.03 -11.59
CA GLN A 6 17.92 -25.90 -11.18
C GLN A 6 18.29 -24.93 -12.31
N LYS A 7 18.04 -25.31 -13.58
CA LYS A 7 18.25 -24.45 -14.74
C LYS A 7 17.38 -23.16 -14.69
N TYR A 8 16.28 -23.18 -13.96
CA TYR A 8 15.32 -22.08 -13.88
C TYR A 8 15.41 -21.35 -12.53
N ASP A 9 16.63 -21.12 -12.07
CA ASP A 9 16.92 -20.35 -10.87
C ASP A 9 16.63 -18.86 -11.10
N ASN A 10 15.86 -18.26 -10.19
CA ASN A 10 15.49 -16.84 -10.20
C ASN A 10 16.25 -16.03 -9.13
N SER A 11 17.36 -16.56 -8.61
CA SER A 11 18.19 -15.88 -7.60
C SER A 11 18.68 -14.49 -8.04
N ASN A 12 18.87 -14.29 -9.36
CA ASN A 12 19.30 -13.03 -9.96
C ASN A 12 18.12 -12.13 -10.39
N ALA A 13 16.93 -12.34 -9.87
CA ALA A 13 15.75 -11.57 -10.28
C ALA A 13 15.91 -10.05 -10.05
N SER A 14 16.75 -9.62 -9.11
CA SER A 14 17.05 -8.21 -8.86
C SER A 14 17.73 -7.50 -10.04
N GLU A 15 18.41 -8.23 -10.91
CA GLU A 15 19.08 -7.71 -12.10
C GLU A 15 18.11 -7.45 -13.27
N TRP A 16 16.88 -7.97 -13.19
CA TRP A 16 15.91 -7.86 -14.24
C TRP A 16 15.08 -6.57 -14.15
N SER A 17 14.60 -6.09 -15.29
CA SER A 17 13.68 -4.97 -15.36
C SER A 17 12.35 -5.30 -14.67
N PHE A 18 11.60 -4.27 -14.30
CA PHE A 18 10.35 -4.37 -13.53
C PHE A 18 9.36 -5.38 -14.13
N GLY A 19 9.08 -5.32 -15.45
CA GLY A 19 8.13 -6.22 -16.11
C GLY A 19 8.57 -7.70 -16.05
N THR A 20 9.87 -7.98 -16.13
CA THR A 20 10.41 -9.34 -15.99
C THR A 20 10.32 -9.81 -14.53
N ARG A 21 10.62 -8.94 -13.56
CA ARG A 21 10.47 -9.25 -12.13
C ARG A 21 9.02 -9.50 -11.74
N SER A 22 8.07 -8.77 -12.34
CA SER A 22 6.63 -8.99 -12.10
C SER A 22 6.20 -10.43 -12.42
N ILE A 23 6.85 -11.07 -13.38
CA ILE A 23 6.53 -12.43 -13.82
C ILE A 23 7.33 -13.49 -13.05
N HIS A 24 8.61 -13.22 -12.75
CA HIS A 24 9.55 -14.26 -12.34
C HIS A 24 10.04 -14.16 -10.89
N ALA A 25 10.09 -12.99 -10.27
CA ALA A 25 10.61 -12.85 -8.92
C ALA A 25 9.77 -13.65 -7.91
N GLY A 26 10.41 -14.24 -6.90
CA GLY A 26 9.77 -15.00 -5.83
C GLY A 26 9.16 -16.35 -6.26
N GLN A 27 9.16 -16.68 -7.54
CA GLN A 27 8.59 -17.93 -8.03
C GLN A 27 9.68 -18.85 -8.57
N GLN A 28 9.75 -20.07 -8.05
CA GLN A 28 10.61 -21.13 -8.56
C GLN A 28 9.77 -22.22 -9.24
N VAL A 29 10.40 -22.95 -10.17
CA VAL A 29 9.77 -24.15 -10.73
C VAL A 29 9.63 -25.17 -9.61
N ASP A 30 8.43 -25.72 -9.47
CA ASP A 30 8.14 -26.76 -8.48
C ASP A 30 9.11 -27.95 -8.62
N GLN A 31 9.75 -28.35 -7.51
CA GLN A 31 10.80 -29.34 -7.53
C GLN A 31 10.28 -30.77 -7.61
N ASP A 32 9.04 -31.02 -7.16
CA ASP A 32 8.47 -32.36 -7.14
C ASP A 32 7.92 -32.76 -8.51
N TYR A 33 7.02 -31.95 -9.07
CA TYR A 33 6.31 -32.26 -10.32
C TYR A 33 6.77 -31.41 -11.50
N GLY A 34 7.54 -30.36 -11.27
CA GLY A 34 7.99 -29.44 -12.31
C GLY A 34 6.91 -28.48 -12.78
N ALA A 35 5.90 -28.20 -11.97
CA ALA A 35 4.87 -27.23 -12.29
C ALA A 35 5.48 -25.86 -12.58
N ARG A 36 5.09 -25.24 -13.71
CA ARG A 36 5.62 -23.93 -14.08
C ARG A 36 4.99 -22.80 -13.30
N ASN A 37 3.67 -22.86 -13.07
CA ASN A 37 2.98 -21.89 -12.25
C ASN A 37 3.16 -22.22 -10.76
N GLN A 38 3.04 -21.21 -9.89
CA GLN A 38 3.13 -21.41 -8.45
C GLN A 38 2.02 -22.35 -7.98
N PRO A 39 2.34 -23.50 -7.35
CA PRO A 39 1.33 -24.36 -6.73
C PRO A 39 0.62 -23.67 -5.57
N ILE A 40 -0.65 -24.02 -5.36
CA ILE A 40 -1.42 -23.56 -4.20
C ILE A 40 -1.30 -24.62 -3.09
N TYR A 41 -0.57 -24.30 -2.02
CA TYR A 41 -0.41 -25.17 -0.86
C TYR A 41 -1.55 -24.95 0.14
N MET A 42 -2.70 -25.61 -0.09
CA MET A 42 -3.87 -25.53 0.76
C MET A 42 -3.76 -26.53 1.93
N THR A 43 -2.88 -26.21 2.88
CA THR A 43 -2.68 -27.00 4.11
C THR A 43 -2.55 -26.08 5.32
N THR A 44 -2.86 -26.59 6.52
CA THR A 44 -2.66 -25.86 7.78
C THR A 44 -1.26 -26.04 8.33
N SER A 45 -0.66 -27.22 8.17
CA SER A 45 0.60 -27.62 8.83
C SER A 45 1.45 -28.50 7.94
N TYR A 46 2.71 -28.65 8.33
CA TYR A 46 3.72 -29.38 7.58
C TYR A 46 4.35 -30.45 8.45
N VAL A 47 4.71 -31.59 7.85
CA VAL A 47 5.34 -32.72 8.55
C VAL A 47 6.81 -32.43 8.75
N PHE A 48 7.34 -32.77 9.90
CA PHE A 48 8.77 -32.74 10.20
C PHE A 48 9.39 -34.12 9.95
N ASP A 49 10.67 -34.15 9.58
CA ASP A 49 11.40 -35.39 9.33
C ASP A 49 11.59 -36.20 10.62
N ASP A 50 11.89 -35.50 11.72
CA ASP A 50 12.07 -36.07 13.05
C ASP A 50 11.85 -34.99 14.16
N ALA A 51 12.01 -35.39 15.43
CA ALA A 51 11.83 -34.51 16.58
C ALA A 51 12.88 -33.37 16.64
N GLN A 52 14.11 -33.63 16.20
CA GLN A 52 15.16 -32.60 16.15
C GLN A 52 14.87 -31.55 15.08
N HIS A 53 14.38 -31.97 13.91
CA HIS A 53 13.93 -31.05 12.86
C HIS A 53 12.78 -30.17 13.37
N ALA A 54 11.82 -30.76 14.09
CA ALA A 54 10.73 -29.98 14.70
C ALA A 54 11.29 -28.93 15.69
N GLU A 55 12.19 -29.31 16.59
CA GLU A 55 12.81 -28.37 17.55
C GLU A 55 13.56 -27.25 16.83
N ASN A 56 14.33 -27.55 15.79
CA ASN A 56 15.11 -26.59 15.00
C ASN A 56 14.20 -25.55 14.31
N ARG A 57 13.04 -25.98 13.81
CA ARG A 57 12.02 -25.08 13.24
C ARG A 57 11.45 -24.12 14.25
N PHE A 58 11.12 -24.59 15.48
CA PHE A 58 10.51 -23.78 16.52
C PHE A 58 11.48 -22.81 17.19
N ASN A 59 12.76 -23.16 17.28
CA ASN A 59 13.80 -22.29 17.83
C ASN A 59 14.46 -21.38 16.76
N LEU A 60 13.95 -21.38 15.53
CA LEU A 60 14.40 -20.57 14.38
C LEU A 60 15.85 -20.89 13.91
N SER A 61 16.44 -22.02 14.29
CA SER A 61 17.75 -22.45 13.79
C SER A 61 17.67 -23.08 12.41
N ASP A 62 16.49 -23.46 11.96
CA ASP A 62 16.21 -23.95 10.62
C ASP A 62 14.99 -23.20 10.03
N ALA A 63 15.15 -22.65 8.82
CA ALA A 63 14.09 -21.90 8.15
C ALA A 63 13.14 -22.82 7.38
N GLY A 64 11.83 -22.51 7.39
CA GLY A 64 10.85 -23.21 6.57
C GLY A 64 9.44 -23.24 7.17
N PRO A 65 8.48 -23.83 6.48
CA PRO A 65 7.10 -23.82 6.91
C PRO A 65 6.85 -24.73 8.11
N ILE A 66 6.08 -24.21 9.08
CA ILE A 66 5.58 -24.94 10.25
C ILE A 66 4.05 -25.00 10.18
N TYR A 67 3.45 -23.84 9.99
CA TYR A 67 2.01 -23.63 10.01
C TYR A 67 1.63 -22.47 9.11
N THR A 68 0.61 -22.64 8.28
CA THR A 68 0.25 -21.68 7.20
C THR A 68 -0.01 -20.26 7.68
N ARG A 69 -0.47 -20.05 8.93
CA ARG A 69 -0.63 -18.70 9.50
C ARG A 69 0.69 -17.92 9.58
N LEU A 70 1.82 -18.62 9.74
CA LEU A 70 3.16 -18.03 9.84
C LEU A 70 3.85 -17.97 8.49
N THR A 71 3.91 -19.13 7.81
CA THR A 71 4.61 -19.33 6.53
C THR A 71 3.91 -20.40 5.69
N ASN A 72 3.82 -20.14 4.39
CA ASN A 72 3.27 -21.07 3.40
C ASN A 72 3.98 -20.80 2.07
N PRO A 73 4.40 -21.81 1.30
CA PRO A 73 5.16 -21.60 0.06
C PRO A 73 4.46 -20.70 -0.97
N THR A 74 3.12 -20.72 -1.03
CA THR A 74 2.36 -19.82 -1.92
C THR A 74 2.38 -18.38 -1.43
N GLN A 75 2.26 -18.16 -0.10
CA GLN A 75 2.37 -16.84 0.52
C GLN A 75 3.79 -16.28 0.38
N SER A 76 4.81 -17.11 0.62
CA SER A 76 6.22 -16.72 0.48
C SER A 76 6.55 -16.27 -0.94
N ALA A 77 6.03 -16.96 -1.96
CA ALA A 77 6.21 -16.54 -3.36
C ALA A 77 5.62 -15.13 -3.63
N LEU A 78 4.48 -14.79 -3.01
CA LEU A 78 3.91 -13.44 -3.09
C LEU A 78 4.78 -12.41 -2.35
N GLU A 79 5.25 -12.75 -1.15
CA GLU A 79 6.09 -11.89 -0.32
C GLU A 79 7.41 -11.56 -1.02
N ASP A 80 8.10 -12.57 -1.53
CA ASP A 80 9.36 -12.42 -2.26
C ASP A 80 9.19 -11.59 -3.53
N ARG A 81 8.07 -11.80 -4.25
CA ARG A 81 7.75 -11.00 -5.43
C ARG A 81 7.53 -9.53 -5.10
N LEU A 82 6.72 -9.23 -4.08
CA LEU A 82 6.45 -7.86 -3.68
C LEU A 82 7.69 -7.17 -3.10
N ALA A 83 8.49 -7.87 -2.28
CA ALA A 83 9.77 -7.35 -1.82
C ALA A 83 10.68 -6.98 -3.01
N SER A 84 10.81 -7.86 -4.00
CA SER A 84 11.60 -7.60 -5.22
C SER A 84 11.06 -6.40 -6.01
N LEU A 85 9.75 -6.25 -6.18
CA LEU A 85 9.16 -5.19 -6.97
C LEU A 85 9.29 -3.82 -6.31
N GLU A 86 9.04 -3.74 -4.99
CA GLU A 86 9.16 -2.50 -4.21
C GLU A 86 10.63 -2.13 -3.93
N GLY A 87 11.59 -3.06 -4.11
CA GLY A 87 13.01 -2.85 -3.82
C GLY A 87 13.38 -3.09 -2.36
N GLY A 88 12.55 -3.83 -1.62
CA GLY A 88 12.80 -4.18 -0.22
C GLY A 88 13.60 -5.47 -0.05
N VAL A 89 14.02 -5.73 1.20
CA VAL A 89 14.80 -6.91 1.59
C VAL A 89 13.92 -8.08 2.03
N ALA A 90 12.71 -7.80 2.51
CA ALA A 90 11.74 -8.80 2.96
C ALA A 90 10.32 -8.25 2.91
N ALA A 91 9.33 -9.14 2.90
CA ALA A 91 7.93 -8.77 3.02
C ALA A 91 7.17 -9.74 3.93
N THR A 92 6.03 -9.27 4.47
CA THR A 92 5.10 -10.07 5.24
C THR A 92 3.68 -9.81 4.77
N ALA A 93 2.99 -10.85 4.29
CA ALA A 93 1.64 -10.77 3.75
C ALA A 93 0.57 -10.94 4.85
N PHE A 94 -0.49 -10.14 4.74
CA PHE A 94 -1.63 -10.07 5.65
C PHE A 94 -2.95 -10.27 4.92
N ALA A 95 -4.01 -10.55 5.67
CA ALA A 95 -5.35 -10.80 5.14
C ALA A 95 -5.99 -9.58 4.43
N SER A 96 -5.50 -8.37 4.68
CA SER A 96 -5.97 -7.12 4.06
C SER A 96 -4.94 -6.00 4.18
N GLY A 97 -5.11 -4.91 3.40
CA GLY A 97 -4.33 -3.68 3.56
C GLY A 97 -4.44 -3.10 4.96
N MET A 98 -5.66 -3.01 5.51
CA MET A 98 -5.90 -2.53 6.88
C MET A 98 -5.19 -3.37 7.95
N ALA A 99 -5.09 -4.70 7.74
CA ALA A 99 -4.32 -5.56 8.65
C ALA A 99 -2.80 -5.29 8.54
N ALA A 100 -2.30 -5.03 7.32
CA ALA A 100 -0.91 -4.65 7.10
C ALA A 100 -0.58 -3.29 7.73
N GLU A 101 -1.43 -2.26 7.55
CA GLU A 101 -1.27 -0.94 8.18
C GLU A 101 -1.28 -1.03 9.71
N THR A 102 -2.28 -1.73 10.27
CA THR A 102 -2.37 -1.95 11.71
C THR A 102 -1.11 -2.64 12.24
N ALA A 103 -0.66 -3.69 11.55
CA ALA A 103 0.55 -4.41 11.92
C ALA A 103 1.81 -3.54 11.77
N ALA A 104 1.90 -2.69 10.73
CA ALA A 104 3.04 -1.79 10.56
C ALA A 104 3.18 -0.83 11.75
N ILE A 105 2.09 -0.21 12.20
CA ILE A 105 2.12 0.68 13.36
C ILE A 105 2.45 -0.09 14.66
N LEU A 106 1.74 -1.20 14.92
CA LEU A 106 1.94 -1.97 16.16
C LEU A 106 3.29 -2.71 16.22
N THR A 107 3.99 -2.84 15.10
CA THR A 107 5.35 -3.41 15.07
C THR A 107 6.37 -2.47 15.71
N LEU A 108 6.18 -1.14 15.64
CA LEU A 108 7.15 -0.14 16.12
C LEU A 108 6.63 0.74 17.26
N ALA A 109 5.31 0.80 17.48
CA ALA A 109 4.68 1.68 18.47
C ALA A 109 3.81 0.89 19.45
N GLN A 110 3.74 1.39 20.68
CA GLN A 110 2.95 0.85 21.79
C GLN A 110 2.23 1.97 22.54
N ALA A 111 1.48 1.65 23.59
CA ALA A 111 0.79 2.64 24.40
C ALA A 111 1.76 3.72 24.94
N GLY A 112 1.41 4.98 24.74
CA GLY A 112 2.24 6.14 25.07
C GLY A 112 3.07 6.67 23.91
N ASP A 113 3.12 5.98 22.76
CA ASP A 113 3.85 6.42 21.57
C ASP A 113 2.99 7.30 20.65
N HIS A 114 3.65 7.97 19.73
CA HIS A 114 3.06 8.95 18.81
C HIS A 114 3.50 8.72 17.36
N VAL A 115 2.62 9.00 16.41
CA VAL A 115 2.88 8.95 14.96
C VAL A 115 2.45 10.26 14.31
N VAL A 116 3.28 10.81 13.43
CA VAL A 116 2.96 11.95 12.55
C VAL A 116 2.43 11.42 11.22
N THR A 117 1.32 11.99 10.73
CA THR A 117 0.69 11.47 9.52
C THR A 117 0.15 12.56 8.60
N SER A 118 0.12 12.27 7.30
CA SER A 118 -0.62 13.07 6.32
C SER A 118 -2.12 13.08 6.65
N PRO A 119 -2.85 14.17 6.40
CA PRO A 119 -4.32 14.18 6.46
C PRO A 119 -4.97 13.62 5.18
N ARG A 120 -4.20 13.38 4.11
CA ARG A 120 -4.70 12.95 2.79
C ARG A 120 -4.54 11.44 2.67
N LEU A 121 -5.39 10.70 3.38
CA LEU A 121 -5.35 9.25 3.50
C LEU A 121 -6.65 8.61 3.00
N TYR A 122 -6.58 7.32 2.77
CA TYR A 122 -7.76 6.49 2.65
C TYR A 122 -8.64 6.64 3.90
N GLY A 123 -9.97 6.79 3.72
CA GLY A 123 -10.89 7.01 4.86
C GLY A 123 -10.85 5.91 5.93
N GLY A 124 -10.51 4.66 5.56
CA GLY A 124 -10.29 3.58 6.53
C GLY A 124 -9.06 3.80 7.39
N THR A 125 -7.96 4.27 6.80
CA THR A 125 -6.71 4.63 7.50
C THR A 125 -6.93 5.83 8.41
N GLU A 126 -7.65 6.86 7.92
CA GLU A 126 -8.04 8.01 8.75
C GLU A 126 -8.81 7.55 10.00
N THR A 127 -9.82 6.69 9.84
CA THR A 127 -10.61 6.14 10.96
C THR A 127 -9.75 5.28 11.90
N LEU A 128 -8.83 4.47 11.35
CA LEU A 128 -7.89 3.67 12.14
C LEU A 128 -7.05 4.55 13.06
N PHE A 129 -6.50 5.65 12.53
CA PHE A 129 -5.59 6.56 13.24
C PHE A 129 -6.32 7.54 14.15
N GLN A 130 -7.53 7.97 13.82
CA GLN A 130 -8.30 8.89 14.66
C GLN A 130 -9.05 8.19 15.80
N HIS A 131 -9.49 6.94 15.60
CA HIS A 131 -10.47 6.35 16.48
C HIS A 131 -10.11 4.97 17.04
N THR A 132 -9.35 4.17 16.30
CA THR A 132 -9.08 2.77 16.69
C THR A 132 -7.79 2.64 17.47
N LEU A 133 -6.66 3.04 16.91
CA LEU A 133 -5.35 2.93 17.57
C LEU A 133 -5.20 3.85 18.78
N PRO A 134 -5.83 5.03 18.87
CA PRO A 134 -5.83 5.82 20.09
C PRO A 134 -6.45 5.11 21.32
N LYS A 135 -7.41 4.17 21.09
CA LYS A 135 -7.93 3.32 22.19
C LYS A 135 -6.91 2.33 22.73
N LEU A 136 -5.86 2.05 21.95
CA LEU A 136 -4.71 1.26 22.37
C LEU A 136 -3.57 2.13 22.95
N GLY A 137 -3.80 3.43 23.07
CA GLY A 137 -2.85 4.38 23.67
C GLY A 137 -1.80 4.92 22.70
N ILE A 138 -1.97 4.77 21.39
CA ILE A 138 -1.06 5.35 20.37
C ILE A 138 -1.70 6.63 19.84
N ASP A 139 -1.01 7.76 20.01
CA ASP A 139 -1.50 9.06 19.54
C ASP A 139 -1.05 9.36 18.10
N PHE A 140 -1.89 10.12 17.40
CA PHE A 140 -1.60 10.57 16.02
C PHE A 140 -1.73 12.09 15.91
N THR A 141 -0.82 12.71 15.16
CA THR A 141 -0.94 14.10 14.74
C THR A 141 -1.00 14.14 13.21
N PHE A 142 -2.14 14.60 12.68
CA PHE A 142 -2.31 14.90 11.26
C PHE A 142 -1.70 16.28 11.00
N VAL A 143 -0.75 16.35 10.06
CA VAL A 143 -0.12 17.63 9.72
C VAL A 143 -1.12 18.59 9.07
N ASP A 144 -0.92 19.89 9.26
CA ASP A 144 -1.82 20.90 8.67
C ASP A 144 -1.63 21.02 7.16
N ASN A 145 -0.36 20.96 6.70
CA ASN A 145 -0.01 21.00 5.27
C ASN A 145 0.96 19.87 4.93
N PRO A 146 0.50 18.78 4.29
CA PRO A 146 1.35 17.65 3.95
C PRO A 146 2.37 17.94 2.82
N ASP A 147 2.18 19.04 2.08
CA ASP A 147 3.10 19.47 1.02
C ASP A 147 4.29 20.29 1.59
N ASP A 148 4.27 20.63 2.88
CA ASP A 148 5.29 21.43 3.55
C ASP A 148 6.05 20.60 4.60
N PRO A 149 7.33 20.31 4.39
CA PRO A 149 8.17 19.58 5.36
C PRO A 149 8.22 20.25 6.75
N GLU A 150 8.10 21.58 6.85
CA GLU A 150 8.07 22.29 8.13
C GLU A 150 6.81 21.93 8.93
N SER A 151 5.69 21.66 8.27
CA SER A 151 4.45 21.20 8.92
C SER A 151 4.63 19.80 9.56
N TRP A 152 5.40 18.92 8.91
CA TRP A 152 5.74 17.62 9.48
C TRP A 152 6.69 17.76 10.67
N GLN A 153 7.71 18.61 10.56
CA GLN A 153 8.64 18.90 11.66
C GLN A 153 7.92 19.46 12.88
N ALA A 154 6.98 20.40 12.69
CA ALA A 154 6.20 21.01 13.77
C ALA A 154 5.29 20.04 14.51
N ALA A 155 4.90 18.93 13.89
CA ALA A 155 4.06 17.88 14.48
C ALA A 155 4.86 16.87 15.33
N VAL A 156 6.19 16.90 15.31
CA VAL A 156 7.05 15.95 16.04
C VAL A 156 6.96 16.18 17.56
N LYS A 157 6.86 15.09 18.30
CA LYS A 157 6.88 15.05 19.77
C LYS A 157 8.03 14.17 20.26
N PRO A 158 8.44 14.28 21.53
CA PRO A 158 9.53 13.44 22.07
C PRO A 158 9.28 11.93 21.93
N ASN A 159 8.02 11.50 21.96
CA ASN A 159 7.57 10.11 21.84
C ASN A 159 7.16 9.71 20.39
N THR A 160 7.50 10.53 19.39
CA THR A 160 7.23 10.17 17.98
C THR A 160 8.06 8.96 17.56
N LYS A 161 7.40 7.99 16.90
CA LYS A 161 7.99 6.72 16.45
C LYS A 161 7.99 6.53 14.95
N ALA A 162 7.13 7.20 14.20
CA ALA A 162 7.08 7.10 12.75
C ALA A 162 6.42 8.31 12.11
N PHE A 163 6.71 8.48 10.81
CA PHE A 163 5.89 9.25 9.90
C PHE A 163 5.11 8.31 8.99
N TYR A 164 3.89 8.70 8.60
CA TYR A 164 3.04 7.91 7.71
C TYR A 164 2.39 8.78 6.63
N GLY A 165 2.42 8.32 5.37
CA GLY A 165 1.75 8.98 4.25
C GLY A 165 1.42 8.01 3.13
N GLU A 166 0.60 8.46 2.16
CA GLU A 166 0.30 7.74 0.94
C GLU A 166 1.07 8.36 -0.22
N THR A 167 1.61 7.55 -1.13
CA THR A 167 2.32 8.04 -2.34
C THR A 167 1.43 8.96 -3.16
N PHE A 168 0.18 8.54 -3.38
CA PHE A 168 -0.89 9.34 -3.96
C PHE A 168 -2.07 9.34 -2.99
N GLY A 169 -2.49 10.53 -2.55
CA GLY A 169 -3.58 10.66 -1.59
C GLY A 169 -4.95 10.36 -2.20
N ASN A 170 -5.87 9.87 -1.39
CA ASN A 170 -7.21 9.47 -1.79
C ASN A 170 -8.26 10.36 -1.08
N PRO A 171 -9.15 11.09 -1.80
CA PRO A 171 -9.47 10.93 -3.23
C PRO A 171 -8.87 12.01 -4.15
N ILE A 172 -8.10 12.97 -3.65
CA ILE A 172 -7.67 14.13 -4.44
C ILE A 172 -6.44 13.88 -5.33
N ALA A 173 -5.85 12.68 -5.26
CA ALA A 173 -4.73 12.28 -6.11
C ALA A 173 -3.55 13.28 -6.11
N ASP A 174 -3.23 13.83 -4.94
CA ASP A 174 -1.99 14.58 -4.69
C ASP A 174 -0.78 13.66 -4.66
N VAL A 175 0.41 14.23 -4.64
CA VAL A 175 1.69 13.48 -4.68
C VAL A 175 2.53 13.85 -3.47
N LEU A 176 2.84 12.87 -2.63
CA LEU A 176 3.74 13.04 -1.49
C LEU A 176 5.18 13.25 -1.96
N ASP A 177 5.84 14.29 -1.47
CA ASP A 177 7.29 14.49 -1.67
C ASP A 177 8.09 13.56 -0.74
N ILE A 178 8.13 12.26 -1.08
CA ILE A 178 8.75 11.22 -0.27
C ILE A 178 10.18 11.59 0.17
N PRO A 179 11.09 12.04 -0.71
CA PRO A 179 12.45 12.42 -0.29
C PRO A 179 12.48 13.53 0.76
N ALA A 180 11.64 14.56 0.60
CA ALA A 180 11.63 15.68 1.55
C ALA A 180 11.07 15.26 2.91
N ILE A 181 10.01 14.44 2.93
CA ILE A 181 9.40 13.98 4.18
C ILE A 181 10.27 12.91 4.86
N SER A 182 10.94 12.07 4.09
CA SER A 182 11.92 11.10 4.59
C SER A 182 13.09 11.81 5.30
N GLU A 183 13.62 12.90 4.73
CA GLU A 183 14.68 13.69 5.35
C GLU A 183 14.23 14.22 6.72
N VAL A 184 13.01 14.75 6.84
CA VAL A 184 12.48 15.21 8.13
C VAL A 184 12.33 14.05 9.12
N ALA A 185 11.81 12.90 8.69
CA ALA A 185 11.67 11.73 9.53
C ALA A 185 13.03 11.24 10.06
N HIS A 186 14.01 11.08 9.20
CA HIS A 186 15.35 10.62 9.57
C HIS A 186 16.11 11.61 10.46
N ASN A 187 15.95 12.91 10.24
CA ASN A 187 16.51 13.95 11.12
C ASN A 187 15.93 13.86 12.54
N ASN A 188 14.71 13.31 12.69
CA ASN A 188 14.08 13.03 13.97
C ASN A 188 14.26 11.57 14.42
N GLN A 189 15.16 10.78 13.78
CA GLN A 189 15.48 9.40 14.13
C GLN A 189 14.26 8.46 14.12
N VAL A 190 13.31 8.68 13.22
CA VAL A 190 12.14 7.83 13.03
C VAL A 190 11.98 7.42 11.57
N PRO A 191 11.40 6.24 11.28
CA PRO A 191 11.17 5.80 9.91
C PRO A 191 9.99 6.54 9.25
N LEU A 192 10.04 6.60 7.91
CA LEU A 192 8.90 6.93 7.08
C LEU A 192 8.23 5.65 6.56
N ILE A 193 6.95 5.49 6.87
CA ILE A 193 6.07 4.45 6.32
C ILE A 193 5.24 5.06 5.19
N VAL A 194 5.25 4.43 4.02
CA VAL A 194 4.49 4.90 2.86
C VAL A 194 3.51 3.82 2.39
N ASP A 195 2.23 4.16 2.33
CA ASP A 195 1.26 3.34 1.60
C ASP A 195 1.39 3.62 0.10
N ASN A 196 1.85 2.59 -0.63
CA ASN A 196 2.08 2.64 -2.07
C ASN A 196 0.95 1.96 -2.88
N THR A 197 -0.21 1.77 -2.29
CA THR A 197 -1.33 1.05 -2.90
C THR A 197 -1.79 1.67 -4.21
N MET A 198 -1.90 3.00 -4.29
CA MET A 198 -2.42 3.68 -5.48
C MET A 198 -1.39 3.81 -6.59
N ALA A 199 -0.12 4.00 -6.26
CA ALA A 199 0.95 4.11 -7.25
C ALA A 199 1.44 2.73 -7.72
N THR A 200 1.54 1.78 -6.82
CA THR A 200 2.26 0.51 -7.00
C THR A 200 3.74 0.71 -7.34
N ALA A 201 4.55 -0.31 -7.17
CA ALA A 201 5.95 -0.30 -7.58
C ALA A 201 6.15 -0.08 -9.10
N ALA A 202 5.09 -0.18 -9.89
CA ALA A 202 5.15 0.10 -11.33
C ALA A 202 5.29 1.58 -11.67
N LEU A 203 4.85 2.49 -10.77
CA LEU A 203 4.99 3.93 -10.93
C LEU A 203 6.02 4.52 -10.00
N VAL A 204 5.99 4.15 -8.72
CA VAL A 204 6.83 4.71 -7.67
C VAL A 204 7.36 3.58 -6.79
N ARG A 205 8.63 3.64 -6.43
CA ARG A 205 9.24 2.80 -5.42
C ARG A 205 9.66 3.66 -4.24
N PRO A 206 8.83 3.77 -3.22
CA PRO A 206 9.10 4.66 -2.08
C PRO A 206 10.42 4.35 -1.36
N LEU A 207 10.82 3.08 -1.29
CA LEU A 207 12.08 2.66 -0.66
C LEU A 207 13.31 3.24 -1.38
N GLU A 208 13.27 3.36 -2.71
CA GLU A 208 14.35 3.99 -3.50
C GLU A 208 14.37 5.52 -3.33
N LEU A 209 13.32 6.11 -2.74
CA LEU A 209 13.15 7.54 -2.52
C LEU A 209 13.35 7.97 -1.05
N GLY A 210 13.72 7.01 -0.19
CA GLY A 210 14.05 7.27 1.21
C GLY A 210 13.01 6.80 2.23
N ALA A 211 11.86 6.24 1.81
CA ALA A 211 10.98 5.55 2.75
C ALA A 211 11.66 4.30 3.30
N ASP A 212 11.30 3.90 4.51
CA ASP A 212 11.89 2.74 5.19
C ASP A 212 10.99 1.52 5.10
N ILE A 213 9.68 1.74 5.15
CA ILE A 213 8.65 0.70 5.13
C ILE A 213 7.60 1.08 4.10
N VAL A 214 7.19 0.10 3.29
CA VAL A 214 6.04 0.23 2.40
C VAL A 214 4.90 -0.65 2.87
N VAL A 215 3.68 -0.10 2.87
CA VAL A 215 2.44 -0.86 3.07
C VAL A 215 1.66 -0.91 1.76
N LEU A 216 0.98 -2.01 1.53
CA LEU A 216 0.22 -2.27 0.31
C LEU A 216 -1.12 -2.91 0.63
N SER A 217 -2.19 -2.43 0.01
CA SER A 217 -3.38 -3.23 -0.19
C SER A 217 -3.26 -4.00 -1.51
N THR A 218 -2.85 -5.27 -1.45
CA THR A 218 -2.75 -6.11 -2.66
C THR A 218 -4.11 -6.39 -3.29
N THR A 219 -5.20 -6.13 -2.57
CA THR A 219 -6.60 -6.12 -3.05
C THR A 219 -6.79 -5.30 -4.32
N LYS A 220 -6.02 -4.20 -4.49
CA LYS A 220 -6.21 -3.16 -5.50
C LYS A 220 -5.50 -3.52 -6.80
N PHE A 221 -4.64 -2.67 -7.30
CA PHE A 221 -3.93 -2.85 -8.57
C PHE A 221 -3.12 -4.15 -8.67
N TYR A 222 -2.56 -4.66 -7.56
CA TYR A 222 -1.76 -5.89 -7.60
C TYR A 222 -2.61 -7.09 -8.00
N THR A 223 -3.78 -7.28 -7.41
CA THR A 223 -4.76 -8.29 -7.83
C THR A 223 -5.47 -7.87 -9.13
N GLY A 224 -5.94 -6.63 -9.21
CA GLY A 224 -6.39 -5.92 -10.40
C GLY A 224 -7.77 -6.29 -10.94
N ASN A 225 -8.47 -7.26 -10.36
CA ASN A 225 -9.75 -7.75 -10.88
C ASN A 225 -10.85 -7.88 -9.81
N GLY A 226 -10.61 -7.36 -8.61
CA GLY A 226 -11.59 -7.37 -7.52
C GLY A 226 -11.88 -8.75 -6.92
N ALA A 227 -11.03 -9.77 -7.19
CA ALA A 227 -11.33 -11.16 -6.84
C ALA A 227 -10.81 -11.59 -5.45
N ALA A 228 -9.79 -10.91 -4.90
CA ALA A 228 -9.18 -11.31 -3.63
C ALA A 228 -8.80 -10.09 -2.78
N ILE A 229 -8.88 -10.28 -1.47
CA ILE A 229 -8.43 -9.30 -0.46
C ILE A 229 -7.07 -9.75 0.07
N GLY A 230 -6.15 -8.79 0.23
CA GLY A 230 -4.84 -9.02 0.83
C GLY A 230 -4.14 -7.71 1.13
N GLY A 231 -3.08 -7.77 1.90
CA GLY A 231 -2.19 -6.66 2.20
C GLY A 231 -0.77 -7.15 2.43
N THR A 232 0.19 -6.25 2.41
CA THR A 232 1.60 -6.62 2.60
C THR A 232 2.37 -5.46 3.21
N ILE A 233 3.29 -5.77 4.12
CA ILE A 233 4.36 -4.89 4.57
C ILE A 233 5.61 -5.28 3.80
N VAL A 234 6.33 -4.31 3.26
CA VAL A 234 7.65 -4.48 2.67
C VAL A 234 8.67 -3.68 3.47
N ASP A 235 9.71 -4.36 3.92
CA ASP A 235 10.80 -3.80 4.71
C ASP A 235 11.94 -3.38 3.78
N GLY A 236 12.34 -2.10 3.83
CA GLY A 236 13.49 -1.58 3.09
C GLY A 236 14.84 -2.07 3.62
N GLY A 237 14.91 -2.45 4.89
CA GLY A 237 16.11 -2.96 5.54
C GLY A 237 17.19 -1.91 5.80
N THR A 238 16.88 -0.63 5.66
CA THR A 238 17.84 0.48 5.75
C THR A 238 17.79 1.23 7.07
N PHE A 239 16.67 1.16 7.81
CA PHE A 239 16.50 1.88 9.06
C PHE A 239 17.25 1.21 10.20
N ASP A 240 17.97 2.02 10.99
CA ASP A 240 18.68 1.57 12.21
C ASP A 240 17.71 1.50 13.40
N TRP A 241 17.28 0.31 13.78
CA TRP A 241 16.38 0.09 14.92
C TRP A 241 17.08 0.23 16.29
N THR A 242 18.39 0.50 16.32
CA THR A 242 19.17 0.70 17.56
C THR A 242 19.39 2.16 17.92
N VAL A 243 18.76 3.08 17.19
CA VAL A 243 18.89 4.53 17.44
C VAL A 243 18.48 4.90 18.85
N GLN A 244 19.22 5.83 19.46
CA GLN A 244 18.99 6.34 20.80
C GLN A 244 18.70 7.83 20.78
N ARG A 245 17.80 8.27 21.68
CA ARG A 245 17.50 9.68 21.94
C ARG A 245 17.69 9.94 23.43
N ASP A 246 18.53 10.91 23.76
CA ASP A 246 18.86 11.24 25.16
C ASP A 246 19.38 10.04 26.00
N GLY A 247 20.01 9.06 25.32
CA GLY A 247 20.56 7.85 25.94
C GLY A 247 19.57 6.72 26.17
N GLU A 248 18.33 6.86 25.69
CA GLU A 248 17.30 5.81 25.72
C GLU A 248 17.02 5.28 24.32
N ASP A 249 16.72 3.97 24.20
CA ASP A 249 16.37 3.34 22.95
C ASP A 249 15.05 3.93 22.40
N VAL A 250 15.07 4.44 21.17
CA VAL A 250 13.86 4.94 20.52
C VAL A 250 12.90 3.79 20.23
N PHE A 251 13.42 2.60 19.91
CA PHE A 251 12.64 1.42 19.55
C PHE A 251 12.90 0.24 20.50
N PRO A 252 12.45 0.29 21.78
CA PRO A 252 12.67 -0.80 22.73
C PRO A 252 12.04 -2.12 22.29
N LEU A 253 11.01 -2.10 21.43
CA LEU A 253 10.39 -3.29 20.86
C LEU A 253 11.35 -4.09 19.94
N PHE A 254 12.46 -3.50 19.50
CA PHE A 254 13.49 -4.16 18.67
C PHE A 254 14.75 -4.49 19.47
N THR A 255 15.07 -3.71 20.49
CA THR A 255 16.34 -3.81 21.24
C THR A 255 16.20 -4.58 22.54
N THR A 256 14.99 -4.67 23.11
CA THR A 256 14.71 -5.46 24.32
C THR A 256 14.57 -6.95 23.95
N PRO A 257 15.15 -7.88 24.78
CA PRO A 257 14.97 -9.31 24.58
C PRO A 257 13.49 -9.72 24.61
N ASP A 258 13.01 -10.38 23.56
CA ASP A 258 11.62 -10.86 23.49
C ASP A 258 11.46 -12.18 24.26
N PRO A 259 10.67 -12.21 25.36
CA PRO A 259 10.46 -13.43 26.13
C PRO A 259 9.71 -14.53 25.34
N ALA A 260 8.93 -14.16 24.34
CA ALA A 260 8.20 -15.11 23.48
C ALA A 260 9.13 -15.88 22.50
N TYR A 261 10.35 -15.36 22.28
CA TYR A 261 11.36 -15.93 21.39
C TYR A 261 12.71 -16.11 22.09
N HIS A 262 12.69 -16.65 23.34
CA HIS A 262 13.89 -17.01 24.10
C HIS A 262 14.91 -15.87 24.25
N GLY A 263 14.44 -14.63 24.30
CA GLY A 263 15.30 -13.46 24.47
C GLY A 263 15.89 -12.90 23.17
N LEU A 264 15.33 -13.26 22.01
CA LEU A 264 15.70 -12.66 20.74
C LEU A 264 15.51 -11.15 20.76
N LYS A 265 16.50 -10.40 20.28
CA LYS A 265 16.37 -8.99 19.94
C LYS A 265 16.20 -8.88 18.44
N TYR A 266 15.09 -8.30 17.97
CA TYR A 266 14.82 -8.21 16.54
C TYR A 266 15.85 -7.37 15.79
N ALA A 267 16.41 -6.33 16.43
CA ALA A 267 17.50 -5.53 15.85
C ALA A 267 18.73 -6.36 15.45
N ASP A 268 19.00 -7.47 16.18
CA ASP A 268 20.14 -8.36 15.89
C ASP A 268 19.93 -9.19 14.59
N LEU A 269 18.71 -9.22 14.06
CA LEU A 269 18.40 -9.93 12.80
C LEU A 269 18.85 -9.16 11.54
N GLY A 270 19.34 -7.92 11.71
CA GLY A 270 19.83 -7.09 10.62
C GLY A 270 18.71 -6.56 9.69
N ALA A 271 18.98 -6.49 8.40
CA ALA A 271 18.12 -5.83 7.43
C ALA A 271 16.62 -6.21 7.48
N PRO A 272 16.20 -7.48 7.59
CA PRO A 272 14.78 -7.85 7.61
C PRO A 272 14.10 -7.74 8.98
N ALA A 273 14.70 -7.01 9.93
CA ALA A 273 14.23 -6.94 11.33
C ALA A 273 12.76 -6.54 11.47
N PHE A 274 12.31 -5.56 10.70
CA PHE A 274 10.93 -5.09 10.75
C PHE A 274 9.94 -6.14 10.25
N ALA A 275 10.18 -6.69 9.06
CA ALA A 275 9.31 -7.70 8.47
C ALA A 275 9.24 -8.96 9.34
N LEU A 276 10.38 -9.39 9.92
CA LEU A 276 10.42 -10.56 10.81
C LEU A 276 9.68 -10.30 12.13
N ARG A 277 9.81 -9.09 12.72
CA ARG A 277 9.05 -8.73 13.90
C ARG A 277 7.55 -8.64 13.61
N ALA A 278 7.15 -8.05 12.47
CA ALA A 278 5.76 -8.01 12.05
C ALA A 278 5.16 -9.43 11.89
N ARG A 279 5.94 -10.37 11.35
CA ARG A 279 5.54 -11.76 11.20
C ARG A 279 5.45 -12.49 12.54
N ALA A 280 6.54 -12.45 13.32
CA ALA A 280 6.68 -13.23 14.55
C ALA A 280 5.77 -12.71 15.68
N GLY A 281 5.66 -11.39 15.84
CA GLY A 281 4.80 -10.76 16.84
C GLY A 281 3.36 -10.62 16.37
N LEU A 282 3.14 -9.82 15.31
CA LEU A 282 1.78 -9.39 14.97
C LEU A 282 1.01 -10.43 14.13
N LEU A 283 1.57 -10.92 13.03
CA LEU A 283 0.88 -11.89 12.18
C LEU A 283 0.57 -13.18 12.94
N ARG A 284 1.56 -13.70 13.66
CA ARG A 284 1.43 -14.92 14.47
C ARG A 284 0.32 -14.79 15.52
N ASP A 285 0.32 -13.68 16.27
CA ASP A 285 -0.48 -13.56 17.49
C ASP A 285 -1.88 -13.00 17.21
N THR A 286 -2.03 -12.10 16.24
CA THR A 286 -3.34 -11.54 15.83
C THR A 286 -4.06 -12.42 14.81
N GLY A 287 -3.33 -13.27 14.07
CA GLY A 287 -3.91 -14.24 13.16
C GLY A 287 -4.38 -13.68 11.82
N ALA A 288 -4.03 -12.44 11.46
CA ALA A 288 -4.48 -11.78 10.23
C ALA A 288 -3.75 -12.29 8.97
N ALA A 289 -3.62 -13.61 8.82
CA ALA A 289 -2.90 -14.27 7.72
C ALA A 289 -3.71 -14.26 6.42
N ILE A 290 -3.04 -13.99 5.30
CA ILE A 290 -3.64 -14.14 3.96
C ILE A 290 -3.87 -15.64 3.66
N SER A 291 -4.96 -15.99 2.97
CA SER A 291 -5.13 -17.36 2.50
C SER A 291 -4.17 -17.66 1.34
N PRO A 292 -3.67 -18.91 1.21
CA PRO A 292 -2.83 -19.29 0.06
C PRO A 292 -3.54 -19.07 -1.28
N PHE A 293 -4.87 -19.25 -1.34
CA PHE A 293 -5.64 -18.98 -2.55
C PHE A 293 -5.62 -17.48 -2.91
N ASN A 294 -5.85 -16.57 -1.95
CA ASN A 294 -5.79 -15.14 -2.22
C ASN A 294 -4.38 -14.69 -2.62
N ALA A 295 -3.33 -15.25 -2.00
CA ALA A 295 -1.95 -15.00 -2.39
C ALA A 295 -1.69 -15.43 -3.84
N TRP A 296 -2.20 -16.59 -4.24
CA TRP A 296 -2.09 -17.08 -5.61
C TRP A 296 -2.85 -16.18 -6.61
N VAL A 297 -4.08 -15.74 -6.29
CA VAL A 297 -4.84 -14.80 -7.13
C VAL A 297 -4.07 -13.48 -7.32
N ALA A 298 -3.46 -12.96 -6.25
CA ALA A 298 -2.63 -11.76 -6.34
C ALA A 298 -1.41 -11.98 -7.26
N LEU A 299 -0.73 -13.13 -7.16
CA LEU A 299 0.39 -13.49 -8.06
C LEU A 299 -0.04 -13.47 -9.53
N GLN A 300 -1.22 -14.02 -9.86
CA GLN A 300 -1.74 -13.98 -11.23
C GLN A 300 -1.99 -12.54 -11.71
N GLY A 301 -2.48 -11.66 -10.83
CA GLY A 301 -2.65 -10.24 -11.13
C GLY A 301 -1.32 -9.53 -11.37
N ILE A 302 -0.31 -9.83 -10.55
CA ILE A 302 1.02 -9.19 -10.64
C ILE A 302 1.72 -9.52 -11.96
N ASP A 303 1.52 -10.71 -12.53
CA ASP A 303 2.13 -11.10 -13.82
C ASP A 303 1.84 -10.08 -14.94
N THR A 304 0.69 -9.39 -14.89
CA THR A 304 0.29 -8.38 -15.88
C THR A 304 0.28 -6.94 -15.34
N LEU A 305 0.82 -6.72 -14.13
CA LEU A 305 0.75 -5.43 -13.44
C LEU A 305 1.30 -4.27 -14.30
N ALA A 306 2.47 -4.44 -14.88
CA ALA A 306 3.12 -3.40 -15.69
C ALA A 306 2.24 -2.96 -16.88
N LEU A 307 1.64 -3.93 -17.58
CA LEU A 307 0.75 -3.66 -18.72
C LEU A 307 -0.53 -2.96 -18.29
N ARG A 308 -1.14 -3.43 -17.19
CA ARG A 308 -2.39 -2.84 -16.68
C ARG A 308 -2.16 -1.42 -16.17
N VAL A 309 -1.11 -1.19 -15.40
CA VAL A 309 -0.81 0.14 -14.86
C VAL A 309 -0.54 1.15 -15.98
N GLU A 310 0.19 0.77 -17.03
CA GLU A 310 0.38 1.61 -18.21
C GLU A 310 -0.96 1.99 -18.86
N LYS A 311 -1.85 1.02 -19.10
CA LYS A 311 -3.16 1.26 -19.73
C LYS A 311 -4.09 2.09 -18.83
N HIS A 312 -4.16 1.76 -17.52
CA HIS A 312 -4.92 2.54 -16.54
C HIS A 312 -4.54 4.03 -16.57
N ASN A 313 -3.24 4.31 -16.54
CA ASN A 313 -2.75 5.69 -16.48
C ASN A 313 -2.91 6.43 -17.80
N ALA A 314 -2.71 5.76 -18.93
CA ALA A 314 -2.97 6.34 -20.25
C ALA A 314 -4.45 6.73 -20.41
N ASN A 315 -5.38 5.90 -19.93
CA ASN A 315 -6.80 6.21 -19.91
C ASN A 315 -7.11 7.36 -18.95
N ALA A 316 -6.58 7.31 -17.70
CA ALA A 316 -6.83 8.32 -16.67
C ALA A 316 -6.40 9.72 -17.11
N LYS A 317 -5.26 9.83 -17.80
CA LYS A 317 -4.80 11.10 -18.34
C LYS A 317 -5.81 11.70 -19.33
N LYS A 318 -6.28 10.90 -20.31
CA LYS A 318 -7.28 11.35 -21.30
C LYS A 318 -8.62 11.71 -20.63
N VAL A 319 -9.05 10.93 -19.65
CA VAL A 319 -10.26 11.22 -18.87
C VAL A 319 -10.12 12.53 -18.09
N ALA A 320 -8.96 12.77 -17.44
CA ALA A 320 -8.71 14.00 -16.70
C ALA A 320 -8.69 15.22 -17.64
N GLU A 321 -8.07 15.12 -18.83
CA GLU A 321 -8.06 16.16 -19.86
C GLU A 321 -9.48 16.46 -20.38
N PHE A 322 -10.30 15.42 -20.63
CA PHE A 322 -11.69 15.56 -21.00
C PHE A 322 -12.49 16.29 -19.92
N LEU A 323 -12.37 15.86 -18.64
CA LEU A 323 -13.07 16.48 -17.51
C LEU A 323 -12.66 17.94 -17.30
N ALA A 324 -11.38 18.26 -17.45
CA ALA A 324 -10.87 19.62 -17.29
C ALA A 324 -11.39 20.60 -18.37
N ALA A 325 -11.78 20.08 -19.53
CA ALA A 325 -12.36 20.86 -20.63
C ALA A 325 -13.90 20.91 -20.61
N HIS A 326 -14.57 20.19 -19.69
CA HIS A 326 -16.01 20.04 -19.70
C HIS A 326 -16.74 21.14 -18.91
N ASP A 327 -17.73 21.82 -19.50
CA ASP A 327 -18.44 22.98 -18.92
C ASP A 327 -19.15 22.69 -17.60
N LYS A 328 -19.53 21.44 -17.34
CA LYS A 328 -20.19 21.01 -16.09
C LYS A 328 -19.22 20.55 -15.00
N VAL A 329 -17.92 20.76 -15.19
CA VAL A 329 -16.87 20.44 -14.22
C VAL A 329 -16.27 21.73 -13.66
N ALA A 330 -16.33 21.90 -12.34
CA ALA A 330 -15.76 23.06 -11.66
C ALA A 330 -14.26 22.89 -11.36
N LYS A 331 -13.83 21.66 -11.06
CA LYS A 331 -12.46 21.35 -10.64
C LYS A 331 -12.15 19.88 -10.96
N VAL A 332 -10.90 19.61 -11.35
CA VAL A 332 -10.37 18.24 -11.46
C VAL A 332 -9.16 18.10 -10.56
N ASN A 333 -9.18 17.08 -9.70
CA ASN A 333 -8.06 16.70 -8.86
C ASN A 333 -7.33 15.53 -9.54
N TYR A 334 -6.26 15.84 -10.25
CA TYR A 334 -5.36 14.89 -10.90
C TYR A 334 -4.00 15.55 -11.08
N ALA A 335 -2.99 15.01 -10.42
CA ALA A 335 -1.65 15.61 -10.39
C ALA A 335 -0.97 15.69 -11.78
N GLY A 336 -1.38 14.86 -12.74
CA GLY A 336 -0.84 14.81 -14.10
C GLY A 336 -1.37 15.86 -15.08
N LEU A 337 -2.31 16.74 -14.67
CA LEU A 337 -2.79 17.85 -15.52
C LEU A 337 -1.74 18.94 -15.64
N GLU A 338 -1.77 19.65 -16.77
CA GLU A 338 -0.99 20.87 -16.95
C GLU A 338 -1.44 21.93 -15.93
N GLY A 339 -0.46 22.62 -15.31
CA GLY A 339 -0.75 23.59 -14.24
C GLY A 339 -1.04 22.97 -12.87
N SER A 340 -0.90 21.66 -12.70
CA SER A 340 -1.01 21.02 -11.40
C SER A 340 0.04 21.57 -10.41
N PRO A 341 -0.33 21.83 -9.12
CA PRO A 341 0.61 22.25 -8.10
C PRO A 341 1.70 21.18 -7.80
N TYR A 342 1.45 19.92 -8.17
CA TYR A 342 2.36 18.79 -7.98
C TYR A 342 3.34 18.56 -9.12
N LYS A 343 3.38 19.46 -10.12
CA LYS A 343 4.24 19.31 -11.29
C LYS A 343 5.73 19.20 -10.91
N ALA A 344 6.19 20.05 -10.00
CA ALA A 344 7.58 20.01 -9.51
C ALA A 344 7.89 18.70 -8.76
N THR A 345 6.98 18.22 -7.91
CA THR A 345 7.12 16.95 -7.20
C THR A 345 7.13 15.79 -8.19
N GLN A 346 6.23 15.79 -9.17
CA GLN A 346 6.20 14.78 -10.23
C GLN A 346 7.53 14.69 -10.99
N GLU A 347 8.10 15.84 -11.38
CA GLU A 347 9.39 15.91 -12.07
C GLU A 347 10.54 15.45 -11.16
N LYS A 348 10.55 15.87 -9.90
CA LYS A 348 11.54 15.44 -8.88
C LYS A 348 11.54 13.92 -8.69
N LEU A 349 10.36 13.29 -8.66
CA LEU A 349 10.21 11.85 -8.53
C LEU A 349 10.38 11.08 -9.85
N GLY A 350 10.57 11.76 -10.98
CA GLY A 350 10.72 11.15 -12.30
C GLY A 350 9.45 10.42 -12.79
N LEU A 351 8.27 10.89 -12.39
CA LEU A 351 7.01 10.19 -12.68
C LEU A 351 6.55 10.42 -14.12
N LYS A 352 6.39 9.33 -14.86
CA LYS A 352 5.70 9.34 -16.17
C LYS A 352 4.20 9.58 -16.02
N TYR A 353 3.59 9.05 -14.94
CA TYR A 353 2.16 9.10 -14.64
C TYR A 353 1.95 9.35 -13.14
N THR A 354 0.74 9.79 -12.78
CA THR A 354 0.35 10.15 -11.40
C THR A 354 -0.83 9.33 -10.88
N GLY A 355 -0.94 8.10 -11.33
CA GLY A 355 -2.01 7.19 -10.92
C GLY A 355 -3.22 7.22 -11.87
N SER A 356 -4.21 6.40 -11.56
CA SER A 356 -5.45 6.29 -12.35
C SER A 356 -6.72 6.45 -11.49
N VAL A 357 -6.55 6.88 -10.26
CA VAL A 357 -7.65 7.38 -9.42
C VAL A 357 -7.60 8.88 -9.47
N LEU A 358 -8.74 9.50 -9.73
CA LEU A 358 -8.90 10.94 -9.79
C LEU A 358 -10.26 11.34 -9.21
N SER A 359 -10.42 12.61 -8.87
CA SER A 359 -11.71 13.14 -8.51
C SER A 359 -11.98 14.46 -9.21
N PHE A 360 -13.24 14.82 -9.29
CA PHE A 360 -13.66 16.11 -9.87
C PHE A 360 -14.93 16.59 -9.15
N ASP A 361 -15.13 17.90 -9.15
CA ASP A 361 -16.33 18.52 -8.62
C ASP A 361 -17.25 18.91 -9.78
N ILE A 362 -18.52 18.50 -9.71
CA ILE A 362 -19.54 18.95 -10.66
C ILE A 362 -19.81 20.44 -10.43
N ALA A 363 -19.94 21.20 -11.51
CA ALA A 363 -20.21 22.63 -11.46
C ALA A 363 -21.58 22.92 -10.81
N GLY A 364 -21.62 23.87 -9.88
CA GLY A 364 -22.82 24.26 -9.15
C GLY A 364 -22.54 24.52 -7.67
N ASP A 365 -23.49 24.19 -6.82
CA ASP A 365 -23.35 24.34 -5.37
C ASP A 365 -22.48 23.23 -4.80
N ALA A 366 -21.35 23.60 -4.23
CA ALA A 366 -20.40 22.66 -3.63
C ALA A 366 -20.94 21.95 -2.38
N ASP A 367 -22.00 22.47 -1.77
CA ASP A 367 -22.66 21.90 -0.59
C ASP A 367 -23.87 21.01 -0.96
N ASP A 368 -24.21 20.90 -2.26
CA ASP A 368 -25.30 20.05 -2.76
C ASP A 368 -24.79 18.84 -3.55
N LYS A 369 -25.10 17.65 -3.04
CA LYS A 369 -24.74 16.37 -3.66
C LYS A 369 -25.67 15.91 -4.79
N THR A 370 -26.78 16.62 -5.01
CA THR A 370 -27.84 16.16 -5.92
C THR A 370 -27.34 15.99 -7.35
N ALA A 371 -26.51 16.92 -7.83
CA ALA A 371 -25.91 16.85 -9.17
C ALA A 371 -24.95 15.64 -9.29
N ALA A 372 -24.07 15.43 -8.29
CA ALA A 372 -23.15 14.29 -8.25
C ALA A 372 -23.89 12.95 -8.24
N TRP A 373 -24.96 12.83 -7.50
CA TRP A 373 -25.77 11.61 -7.47
C TRP A 373 -26.49 11.35 -8.80
N LYS A 374 -27.11 12.36 -9.42
CA LYS A 374 -27.74 12.23 -10.75
C LYS A 374 -26.71 11.78 -11.81
N PHE A 375 -25.52 12.39 -11.78
CA PHE A 375 -24.41 12.00 -12.64
C PHE A 375 -24.09 10.52 -12.47
N ILE A 376 -23.81 10.07 -11.25
CA ILE A 376 -23.44 8.67 -10.94
C ILE A 376 -24.54 7.70 -11.34
N ASP A 377 -25.80 8.00 -11.04
CA ASP A 377 -26.95 7.12 -11.29
C ASP A 377 -27.23 6.93 -12.80
N ALA A 378 -26.81 7.89 -13.64
CA ALA A 378 -26.97 7.81 -15.08
C ALA A 378 -25.92 6.97 -15.79
N LEU A 379 -24.77 6.69 -15.15
CA LEU A 379 -23.69 5.90 -15.74
C LEU A 379 -24.13 4.44 -16.00
N LYS A 380 -23.55 3.81 -17.01
CA LYS A 380 -23.87 2.43 -17.41
C LYS A 380 -22.64 1.52 -17.46
N LEU A 381 -21.48 2.07 -17.77
CA LEU A 381 -20.22 1.35 -17.83
C LEU A 381 -19.53 1.38 -16.46
N HIS A 382 -19.42 2.57 -15.84
CA HIS A 382 -18.81 2.70 -14.52
C HIS A 382 -19.65 2.00 -13.45
N SER A 383 -19.00 1.16 -12.65
CA SER A 383 -19.65 0.50 -11.52
C SER A 383 -19.60 1.40 -10.28
N ASN A 384 -20.76 1.73 -9.70
CA ASN A 384 -20.85 2.48 -8.45
C ASN A 384 -20.57 1.54 -7.26
N LEU A 385 -19.34 1.57 -6.76
CA LEU A 385 -18.88 0.74 -5.63
C LEU A 385 -17.61 1.30 -4.97
N ALA A 386 -17.35 0.88 -3.73
CA ALA A 386 -16.21 1.30 -2.95
C ALA A 386 -14.97 0.41 -3.20
N ASN A 387 -14.31 0.58 -4.34
CA ASN A 387 -13.01 -0.03 -4.64
C ASN A 387 -12.18 0.92 -5.53
N ILE A 388 -10.92 0.55 -5.81
CA ILE A 388 -10.03 1.18 -6.79
C ILE A 388 -9.14 0.12 -7.43
N GLY A 389 -8.52 0.44 -8.58
CA GLY A 389 -7.51 -0.41 -9.21
C GLY A 389 -8.06 -1.69 -9.85
N ASP A 390 -9.36 -1.78 -10.05
CA ASP A 390 -10.01 -2.83 -10.84
C ASP A 390 -9.80 -2.54 -12.34
N VAL A 391 -9.70 -3.58 -13.16
CA VAL A 391 -9.66 -3.46 -14.62
C VAL A 391 -10.88 -2.76 -15.20
N ARG A 392 -11.99 -2.74 -14.46
CA ARG A 392 -13.24 -2.02 -14.79
C ARG A 392 -13.19 -0.61 -14.21
N SER A 393 -13.77 0.33 -14.92
CA SER A 393 -13.96 1.70 -14.44
C SER A 393 -14.99 1.75 -13.31
N LEU A 394 -14.62 2.43 -12.21
CA LEU A 394 -15.42 2.53 -10.99
C LEU A 394 -15.70 3.99 -10.67
N VAL A 395 -16.84 4.24 -10.03
CA VAL A 395 -17.28 5.56 -9.58
C VAL A 395 -17.80 5.48 -8.15
N VAL A 396 -17.63 6.55 -7.38
CA VAL A 396 -18.23 6.70 -6.07
C VAL A 396 -18.37 8.17 -5.69
N HIS A 397 -19.33 8.49 -4.82
CA HIS A 397 -19.46 9.80 -4.16
C HIS A 397 -18.75 9.76 -2.80
N PRO A 398 -17.53 10.30 -2.64
CA PRO A 398 -16.72 10.10 -1.43
C PRO A 398 -17.41 10.61 -0.16
N ALA A 399 -18.00 11.79 -0.20
CA ALA A 399 -18.60 12.42 0.98
C ALA A 399 -19.73 11.61 1.62
N SER A 400 -20.47 10.82 0.84
CA SER A 400 -21.56 9.99 1.36
C SER A 400 -21.22 8.50 1.50
N THR A 401 -19.97 8.09 1.18
CA THR A 401 -19.54 6.68 1.19
C THR A 401 -18.21 6.50 1.90
N THR A 402 -17.09 6.60 1.21
CA THR A 402 -15.74 6.30 1.73
C THR A 402 -15.29 7.24 2.85
N HIS A 403 -15.84 8.44 2.94
CA HIS A 403 -15.55 9.46 3.96
C HIS A 403 -16.80 9.87 4.75
N SER A 404 -17.84 9.02 4.77
CA SER A 404 -19.09 9.31 5.46
C SER A 404 -18.96 9.43 6.99
N GLN A 405 -17.85 8.93 7.58
CA GLN A 405 -17.54 9.07 9.00
C GLN A 405 -16.82 10.39 9.32
N SER A 406 -16.26 11.07 8.31
CA SER A 406 -15.56 12.35 8.51
C SER A 406 -16.55 13.47 8.75
N ASP A 407 -16.25 14.36 9.70
CA ASP A 407 -17.00 15.59 9.89
C ASP A 407 -16.68 16.62 8.78
N ALA A 408 -17.35 17.78 8.81
CA ALA A 408 -17.13 18.84 7.81
C ALA A 408 -15.66 19.31 7.74
N LYS A 409 -14.94 19.31 8.88
CA LYS A 409 -13.52 19.68 8.92
C LYS A 409 -12.65 18.57 8.30
N GLY A 410 -12.97 17.31 8.56
CA GLY A 410 -12.30 16.16 7.96
C GLY A 410 -12.45 16.15 6.43
N LEU A 411 -13.68 16.35 5.93
CA LEU A 411 -13.94 16.47 4.49
C LEU A 411 -13.16 17.64 3.87
N ALA A 412 -13.16 18.82 4.52
CA ALA A 412 -12.40 19.97 4.02
C ALA A 412 -10.90 19.73 3.99
N ARG A 413 -10.31 19.06 5.02
CA ARG A 413 -8.89 18.67 5.03
C ARG A 413 -8.56 17.68 3.93
N ALA A 414 -9.46 16.75 3.65
CA ALA A 414 -9.34 15.79 2.55
C ALA A 414 -9.64 16.40 1.17
N GLY A 415 -9.99 17.70 1.09
CA GLY A 415 -10.31 18.39 -0.16
C GLY A 415 -11.62 17.92 -0.82
N ILE A 416 -12.56 17.37 -0.06
CA ILE A 416 -13.82 16.79 -0.52
C ILE A 416 -14.97 17.77 -0.28
N THR A 417 -15.79 18.01 -1.32
CA THR A 417 -17.06 18.72 -1.25
C THR A 417 -18.24 17.76 -1.44
N GLN A 418 -19.48 18.24 -1.30
CA GLN A 418 -20.67 17.45 -1.65
C GLN A 418 -20.84 17.30 -3.17
N ALA A 419 -20.15 18.09 -3.99
CA ALA A 419 -20.15 17.98 -5.44
C ALA A 419 -19.07 17.01 -5.97
N THR A 420 -18.20 16.47 -5.09
CA THR A 420 -17.05 15.64 -5.50
C THR A 420 -17.48 14.25 -5.94
N VAL A 421 -17.01 13.84 -7.13
CA VAL A 421 -17.11 12.49 -7.67
C VAL A 421 -15.69 11.92 -7.81
N ARG A 422 -15.47 10.68 -7.34
CA ARG A 422 -14.20 9.96 -7.52
C ARG A 422 -14.36 8.89 -8.58
N LEU A 423 -13.39 8.82 -9.50
CA LEU A 423 -13.24 7.77 -10.49
C LEU A 423 -12.01 6.91 -10.16
N SER A 424 -12.11 5.61 -10.40
CA SER A 424 -10.97 4.72 -10.61
C SER A 424 -11.04 4.24 -12.05
N VAL A 425 -10.20 4.81 -12.90
CA VAL A 425 -10.28 4.59 -14.35
C VAL A 425 -9.72 3.22 -14.70
N GLY A 426 -10.51 2.43 -15.40
CA GLY A 426 -10.18 1.07 -15.81
C GLY A 426 -9.34 1.00 -17.08
N ILE A 427 -9.29 -0.21 -17.67
CA ILE A 427 -8.50 -0.49 -18.89
C ILE A 427 -9.34 -0.68 -20.13
N GLU A 428 -10.63 -0.36 -20.07
CA GLU A 428 -11.55 -0.37 -21.22
C GLU A 428 -11.07 0.60 -22.31
N ASP A 429 -11.70 0.59 -23.46
CA ASP A 429 -11.42 1.60 -24.48
C ASP A 429 -11.84 2.97 -23.96
N VAL A 430 -10.93 3.94 -24.05
CA VAL A 430 -11.11 5.24 -23.40
C VAL A 430 -12.27 6.04 -23.98
N GLU A 431 -12.59 5.82 -25.24
CA GLU A 431 -13.73 6.41 -25.95
C GLU A 431 -15.06 5.96 -25.30
N ASP A 432 -15.17 4.70 -24.90
CA ASP A 432 -16.34 4.17 -24.19
C ASP A 432 -16.45 4.73 -22.77
N ILE A 433 -15.31 4.87 -22.08
CA ILE A 433 -15.25 5.51 -20.76
C ILE A 433 -15.78 6.95 -20.84
N ILE A 434 -15.28 7.74 -21.80
CA ILE A 434 -15.68 9.13 -22.01
C ILE A 434 -17.15 9.22 -22.41
N ALA A 435 -17.63 8.35 -23.31
CA ALA A 435 -19.03 8.33 -23.72
C ALA A 435 -19.99 8.03 -22.55
N ASP A 436 -19.56 7.22 -21.57
CA ASP A 436 -20.35 6.97 -20.36
C ASP A 436 -20.35 8.17 -19.41
N LEU A 437 -19.22 8.89 -19.28
CA LEU A 437 -19.15 10.14 -18.51
C LEU A 437 -20.05 11.22 -19.11
N GLU A 438 -20.07 11.37 -20.45
CA GLU A 438 -21.01 12.27 -21.16
C GLU A 438 -22.48 11.94 -20.85
N ARG A 439 -22.82 10.65 -20.75
CA ARG A 439 -24.16 10.22 -20.33
C ARG A 439 -24.49 10.71 -18.92
N GLY A 440 -23.53 10.63 -18.00
CA GLY A 440 -23.67 11.18 -16.66
C GLY A 440 -23.92 12.68 -16.67
N PHE A 441 -23.15 13.44 -17.45
CA PHE A 441 -23.33 14.89 -17.60
C PHE A 441 -24.62 15.27 -18.29
N ALA A 442 -25.17 14.45 -19.15
CA ALA A 442 -26.49 14.71 -19.79
C ALA A 442 -27.66 14.65 -18.77
N ALA A 443 -27.48 14.04 -17.60
CA ALA A 443 -28.49 13.91 -16.55
C ALA A 443 -28.45 15.04 -15.51
N VAL A 444 -27.46 15.93 -15.55
CA VAL A 444 -27.21 17.01 -14.59
C VAL A 444 -27.61 18.38 -15.14
#